data_9464521401a35cccb53580b4198527b6
#
_entry.id   9464521401a35cccb53580b4198527b6
#
_cell.length_a   1.000
_cell.length_b   1.000
_cell.length_c   1.000
_cell.angle_alpha   90.00
_cell.angle_beta   90.00
_cell.angle_gamma   90.00
#
_symmetry.space_group_name_H-M   'P 1'
#
loop_
_entity.id
_entity.type
_entity.pdbx_description
1 polymer ?
#
loop_
_entity_poly.entity_id
_entity_poly.type
_entity_poly.pdbx_seq_one_letter_code
_entity_poly.pdbx_strand_id
1 'polypeptide(L)'
;MLISIFALAATQGVALQPAPVTTTAPAPVAVKAPVPMITPAPAPMAAQRFIAAGTQVSLAAINEISSKHIKLGEHYQFTVVSDVVDNGVVVIPRGSIADGEVTMKTGRAIGGKSGKFDITFRKVDANGTSFPLMGTHHQEGKGNTVGALLGSIWISGTSAVMLPGQTVTAMIKDRTAY
;
A
#
# COMPACT_ATOMS: atom_id res chain seq x y z
N MET A 1 31.71 -28.36 -34.49
CA MET A 1 31.29 -29.17 -35.63
C MET A 1 29.96 -28.62 -36.11
N LEU A 2 30.07 -27.95 -37.25
CA LEU A 2 29.09 -27.79 -38.34
C LEU A 2 27.78 -27.03 -37.96
N ILE A 3 27.62 -25.71 -38.33
CA ILE A 3 27.45 -25.15 -39.70
C ILE A 3 26.09 -25.53 -40.32
N SER A 4 25.28 -24.50 -40.57
CA SER A 4 24.59 -24.10 -41.80
C SER A 4 23.47 -23.14 -41.45
N ILE A 5 23.47 -21.85 -41.74
CA ILE A 5 23.51 -21.07 -42.98
C ILE A 5 22.47 -21.55 -44.02
N PHE A 6 21.56 -20.65 -44.36
CA PHE A 6 21.04 -20.28 -45.67
C PHE A 6 19.83 -19.38 -45.44
N ALA A 7 19.82 -18.10 -45.63
CA ALA A 7 20.05 -17.23 -46.81
C ALA A 7 18.97 -17.39 -47.89
N LEU A 8 18.41 -16.26 -48.16
CA LEU A 8 18.33 -15.51 -49.42
C LEU A 8 17.00 -15.58 -50.17
N ALA A 9 16.54 -14.50 -50.45
CA ALA A 9 16.34 -13.70 -51.66
C ALA A 9 14.87 -13.48 -52.02
N ALA A 10 14.51 -12.27 -52.16
CA ALA A 10 14.52 -11.34 -53.28
C ALA A 10 13.27 -11.53 -54.17
N THR A 11 12.61 -10.64 -54.64
CA THR A 11 12.78 -9.42 -55.43
C THR A 11 11.50 -9.17 -56.21
N GLN A 12 11.18 -7.89 -56.38
CA GLN A 12 10.61 -7.25 -57.56
C GLN A 12 9.10 -7.33 -57.87
N GLY A 13 8.61 -6.17 -58.16
CA GLY A 13 7.40 -5.94 -58.93
C GLY A 13 6.98 -4.47 -58.93
N VAL A 14 7.77 -3.65 -59.60
CA VAL A 14 7.43 -2.31 -60.06
C VAL A 14 6.33 -2.41 -61.10
N ALA A 15 5.28 -1.61 -60.97
CA ALA A 15 4.49 -1.17 -62.13
C ALA A 15 3.93 0.25 -61.83
N LEU A 16 4.61 1.16 -62.41
CA LEU A 16 4.05 2.49 -62.71
C LEU A 16 2.97 2.34 -63.77
N GLN A 17 1.85 3.01 -63.60
CA GLN A 17 0.99 3.36 -64.69
C GLN A 17 0.37 4.73 -64.45
N PRO A 18 0.43 5.65 -65.45
CA PRO A 18 0.03 7.04 -65.31
C PRO A 18 -1.45 7.28 -65.57
N ALA A 19 -1.89 8.41 -65.12
CA ALA A 19 -3.19 9.04 -65.13
C ALA A 19 -3.97 8.96 -66.45
N PRO A 20 -5.28 9.30 -66.39
CA PRO A 20 -5.73 10.41 -67.17
C PRO A 20 -6.38 11.52 -66.35
N VAL A 21 -5.97 12.69 -66.65
CA VAL A 21 -6.61 13.98 -66.31
C VAL A 21 -7.96 14.04 -66.94
N THR A 22 -9.00 14.30 -66.22
CA THR A 22 -10.26 14.78 -66.74
C THR A 22 -10.65 16.06 -66.00
N THR A 23 -10.47 17.12 -66.70
CA THR A 23 -11.03 18.44 -66.45
C THR A 23 -12.55 18.37 -66.52
N THR A 24 -13.25 18.92 -65.52
CA THR A 24 -14.58 19.54 -65.79
C THR A 24 -15.11 20.23 -64.50
N ALA A 25 -15.30 21.52 -64.70
CA ALA A 25 -16.35 22.43 -64.23
C ALA A 25 -16.64 22.66 -62.76
N PRO A 26 -16.83 23.87 -62.33
CA PRO A 26 -17.15 24.32 -61.02
C PRO A 26 -18.61 24.02 -60.65
N ALA A 27 -18.84 23.32 -59.56
CA ALA A 27 -20.15 23.14 -58.98
C ALA A 27 -20.36 24.06 -57.76
N PRO A 28 -21.60 24.38 -57.43
CA PRO A 28 -21.98 25.56 -56.67
C PRO A 28 -21.62 25.51 -55.19
N VAL A 29 -21.31 26.68 -54.66
CA VAL A 29 -21.11 26.97 -53.23
C VAL A 29 -22.28 26.44 -52.40
N ALA A 30 -22.05 25.31 -51.73
CA ALA A 30 -22.95 24.84 -50.67
C ALA A 30 -22.78 25.75 -49.44
N VAL A 31 -23.85 26.42 -49.13
CA VAL A 31 -24.02 27.22 -47.91
C VAL A 31 -23.66 26.35 -46.69
N LYS A 32 -22.62 26.78 -46.00
CA LYS A 32 -22.16 26.17 -44.74
C LYS A 32 -23.26 26.30 -43.69
N ALA A 33 -23.99 25.22 -43.46
CA ALA A 33 -24.91 25.14 -42.34
C ALA A 33 -24.15 25.40 -41.02
N PRO A 34 -24.72 26.15 -40.07
CA PRO A 34 -24.10 26.35 -38.78
C PRO A 34 -24.00 24.99 -38.06
N VAL A 35 -22.77 24.55 -37.80
CA VAL A 35 -22.50 23.40 -36.95
C VAL A 35 -23.13 23.70 -35.59
N PRO A 36 -24.01 22.83 -35.05
CA PRO A 36 -24.49 23.00 -33.69
C PRO A 36 -23.28 22.92 -32.76
N MET A 37 -23.03 24.01 -32.03
CA MET A 37 -22.08 24.02 -30.92
C MET A 37 -22.58 22.99 -29.92
N ILE A 38 -21.93 21.81 -29.88
CA ILE A 38 -22.13 20.84 -28.82
C ILE A 38 -21.45 21.46 -27.61
N THR A 39 -22.25 22.11 -26.76
CA THR A 39 -21.81 22.46 -25.41
C THR A 39 -21.39 21.18 -24.73
N PRO A 40 -20.12 21.02 -24.30
CA PRO A 40 -19.72 19.82 -23.56
C PRO A 40 -20.58 19.75 -22.29
N ALA A 41 -21.35 18.67 -22.18
CA ALA A 41 -22.07 18.39 -20.95
C ALA A 41 -21.06 18.40 -19.78
N PRO A 42 -21.40 19.07 -18.65
CA PRO A 42 -20.52 19.02 -17.48
C PRO A 42 -20.26 17.55 -17.13
N ALA A 43 -18.98 17.18 -17.13
CA ALA A 43 -18.57 15.85 -16.72
C ALA A 43 -19.19 15.58 -15.34
N PRO A 44 -19.81 14.41 -15.12
CA PRO A 44 -20.36 14.08 -13.80
C PRO A 44 -19.23 14.23 -12.79
N MET A 45 -19.40 15.16 -11.85
CA MET A 45 -18.49 15.28 -10.70
C MET A 45 -18.47 13.93 -10.04
N ALA A 46 -17.34 13.24 -10.12
CA ALA A 46 -17.15 11.97 -9.42
C ALA A 46 -17.47 12.23 -7.95
N ALA A 47 -18.53 11.62 -7.46
CA ALA A 47 -18.91 11.75 -6.05
C ALA A 47 -17.73 11.25 -5.22
N GLN A 48 -17.06 12.14 -4.52
CA GLN A 48 -15.96 11.79 -3.63
C GLN A 48 -16.49 10.83 -2.57
N ARG A 49 -15.94 9.64 -2.56
CA ARG A 49 -16.24 8.63 -1.54
C ARG A 49 -15.27 8.79 -0.39
N PHE A 50 -15.74 8.47 0.81
CA PHE A 50 -14.96 8.64 2.03
C PHE A 50 -15.04 7.37 2.85
N ILE A 51 -13.90 6.88 3.31
CA ILE A 51 -13.85 5.87 4.36
C ILE A 51 -14.12 6.52 5.71
N ALA A 52 -14.92 5.86 6.56
CA ALA A 52 -15.26 6.37 7.86
C ALA A 52 -14.10 6.29 8.86
N ALA A 53 -13.98 7.30 9.72
CA ALA A 53 -13.12 7.21 10.90
C ALA A 53 -13.57 6.05 11.80
N GLY A 54 -12.63 5.36 12.44
CA GLY A 54 -12.91 4.19 13.28
C GLY A 54 -13.02 2.87 12.50
N THR A 55 -12.92 2.88 11.17
CA THR A 55 -12.85 1.64 10.37
C THR A 55 -11.62 0.83 10.79
N GLN A 56 -11.82 -0.44 11.13
CA GLN A 56 -10.75 -1.33 11.56
C GLN A 56 -9.90 -1.81 10.40
N VAL A 57 -8.58 -1.85 10.63
CA VAL A 57 -7.58 -2.36 9.70
C VAL A 57 -6.75 -3.41 10.43
N SER A 58 -6.76 -4.63 9.92
CA SER A 58 -5.93 -5.72 10.46
C SER A 58 -4.55 -5.68 9.83
N LEU A 59 -3.52 -5.58 10.65
CA LEU A 59 -2.13 -5.45 10.26
C LEU A 59 -1.33 -6.65 10.76
N ALA A 60 -0.28 -7.04 10.04
CA ALA A 60 0.68 -8.03 10.50
C ALA A 60 2.11 -7.48 10.40
N ALA A 61 2.93 -7.79 11.38
CA ALA A 61 4.34 -7.43 11.34
C ALA A 61 5.05 -8.15 10.19
N ILE A 62 5.83 -7.41 9.40
CA ILE A 62 6.63 -7.99 8.31
C ILE A 62 7.90 -8.63 8.86
N ASN A 63 8.54 -7.95 9.79
CA ASN A 63 9.80 -8.36 10.40
C ASN A 63 9.64 -8.64 11.90
N GLU A 64 10.59 -9.38 12.46
CA GLU A 64 10.68 -9.52 13.91
C GLU A 64 11.03 -8.17 14.56
N ILE A 65 10.27 -7.81 15.58
CA ILE A 65 10.48 -6.60 16.38
C ILE A 65 10.80 -7.03 17.81
N SER A 66 12.00 -6.72 18.27
CA SER A 66 12.46 -7.16 19.60
C SER A 66 12.91 -5.97 20.45
N SER A 67 12.41 -5.93 21.70
CA SER A 67 12.76 -4.89 22.67
C SER A 67 14.27 -4.75 22.92
N LYS A 68 15.09 -5.72 22.52
CA LYS A 68 16.54 -5.63 22.60
C LYS A 68 17.14 -4.65 21.60
N HIS A 69 16.62 -4.65 20.38
CA HIS A 69 17.25 -4.00 19.24
C HIS A 69 16.57 -2.70 18.82
N ILE A 70 15.27 -2.54 19.09
CA ILE A 70 14.49 -1.36 18.71
C ILE A 70 14.97 -0.10 19.44
N LYS A 71 14.71 1.05 18.85
CA LYS A 71 14.92 2.39 19.43
C LYS A 71 13.60 3.14 19.51
N LEU A 72 13.49 4.09 20.43
CA LEU A 72 12.38 5.03 20.46
C LEU A 72 12.38 5.87 19.18
N GLY A 73 11.21 6.06 18.59
CA GLY A 73 11.03 6.77 17.32
C GLY A 73 11.41 5.96 16.09
N GLU A 74 11.76 4.68 16.22
CA GLU A 74 12.06 3.82 15.09
C GLU A 74 10.78 3.38 14.40
N HIS A 75 10.79 3.35 13.06
CA HIS A 75 9.66 3.00 12.23
C HIS A 75 9.75 1.54 11.76
N TYR A 76 8.62 0.85 11.83
CA TYR A 76 8.45 -0.53 11.36
C TYR A 76 7.30 -0.63 10.39
N GLN A 77 7.50 -1.47 9.37
CA GLN A 77 6.49 -1.73 8.36
C GLN A 77 5.62 -2.93 8.75
N PHE A 78 4.33 -2.75 8.50
CA PHE A 78 3.29 -3.76 8.66
C PHE A 78 2.59 -3.96 7.33
N THR A 79 2.04 -5.14 7.13
CA THR A 79 1.20 -5.42 5.96
C THR A 79 -0.26 -5.55 6.37
N VAL A 80 -1.17 -5.07 5.54
CA VAL A 80 -2.61 -5.27 5.72
C VAL A 80 -2.95 -6.73 5.42
N VAL A 81 -3.64 -7.40 6.36
CA VAL A 81 -3.97 -8.83 6.28
C VAL A 81 -5.26 -9.09 5.50
N SER A 82 -6.22 -8.19 5.62
CA SER A 82 -7.55 -8.31 5.00
C SER A 82 -7.94 -7.04 4.28
N ASP A 83 -8.67 -7.20 3.17
CA ASP A 83 -9.19 -6.06 2.43
C ASP A 83 -10.14 -5.23 3.31
N VAL A 84 -9.99 -3.91 3.26
CA VAL A 84 -10.95 -2.98 3.85
C VAL A 84 -11.90 -2.52 2.75
N VAL A 85 -13.15 -2.91 2.89
CA VAL A 85 -14.20 -2.64 1.91
C VAL A 85 -15.15 -1.57 2.43
N ASP A 86 -15.42 -0.57 1.62
CA ASP A 86 -16.44 0.43 1.89
C ASP A 86 -17.41 0.53 0.71
N ASN A 87 -18.72 0.42 0.99
CA ASN A 87 -19.77 0.43 -0.04
C ASN A 87 -19.51 -0.51 -1.24
N GLY A 88 -18.95 -1.70 -0.97
CA GLY A 88 -18.64 -2.70 -2.00
C GLY A 88 -17.37 -2.43 -2.82
N VAL A 89 -16.61 -1.40 -2.46
CA VAL A 89 -15.32 -1.06 -3.09
C VAL A 89 -14.19 -1.39 -2.12
N VAL A 90 -13.15 -2.08 -2.61
CA VAL A 90 -11.93 -2.31 -1.84
C VAL A 90 -11.14 -1.00 -1.80
N VAL A 91 -11.11 -0.38 -0.64
CA VAL A 91 -10.41 0.90 -0.40
C VAL A 91 -8.96 0.65 -0.03
N ILE A 92 -8.72 -0.26 0.90
CA ILE A 92 -7.37 -0.65 1.30
C ILE A 92 -7.23 -2.15 1.04
N PRO A 93 -6.54 -2.55 -0.03
CA PRO A 93 -6.34 -3.96 -0.34
C PRO A 93 -5.38 -4.60 0.65
N ARG A 94 -5.54 -5.89 0.89
CA ARG A 94 -4.54 -6.68 1.60
C ARG A 94 -3.18 -6.58 0.90
N GLY A 95 -2.11 -6.62 1.68
CA GLY A 95 -0.76 -6.38 1.17
C GLY A 95 -0.34 -4.91 1.13
N SER A 96 -1.26 -3.96 1.40
CA SER A 96 -0.91 -2.56 1.59
C SER A 96 0.05 -2.40 2.76
N ILE A 97 0.93 -1.41 2.68
CA ILE A 97 1.96 -1.17 3.69
C ILE A 97 1.50 -0.11 4.68
N ALA A 98 1.55 -0.45 5.95
CA ALA A 98 1.31 0.47 7.05
C ALA A 98 2.60 0.76 7.80
N ASP A 99 2.69 1.97 8.35
CA ASP A 99 3.81 2.47 9.14
C ASP A 99 3.42 2.53 10.61
N GLY A 100 4.29 1.97 11.47
CA GLY A 100 4.18 2.02 12.91
C GLY A 100 5.47 2.52 13.55
N GLU A 101 5.35 3.40 14.52
CA GLU A 101 6.45 4.02 15.26
C GLU A 101 6.53 3.47 16.69
N VAL A 102 7.74 3.17 17.15
CA VAL A 102 7.99 2.77 18.54
C VAL A 102 7.90 3.99 19.45
N THR A 103 6.83 4.04 20.24
CA THR A 103 6.55 5.19 21.13
C THR A 103 6.97 4.96 22.58
N MET A 104 7.14 3.70 22.98
CA MET A 104 7.62 3.35 24.32
C MET A 104 8.50 2.10 24.24
N LYS A 105 9.55 2.08 25.05
CA LYS A 105 10.45 0.92 25.21
C LYS A 105 10.96 0.83 26.63
N THR A 106 10.90 -0.37 27.18
CA THR A 106 11.63 -0.73 28.41
C THR A 106 12.46 -1.98 28.17
N GLY A 107 13.70 -1.96 28.70
CA GLY A 107 14.54 -3.15 28.69
C GLY A 107 14.12 -4.16 29.77
N ARG A 108 14.59 -5.39 29.64
CA ARG A 108 14.54 -6.37 30.73
C ARG A 108 15.49 -5.91 31.86
N ALA A 109 15.11 -6.21 33.09
CA ALA A 109 15.92 -5.89 34.27
C ALA A 109 16.00 -7.08 35.24
N ILE A 110 16.93 -6.98 36.15
CA ILE A 110 17.08 -7.90 37.30
C ILE A 110 15.80 -7.87 38.14
N GLY A 111 15.46 -8.96 38.78
CA GLY A 111 14.22 -9.10 39.55
C GLY A 111 13.02 -9.56 38.72
N GLY A 112 13.26 -10.30 37.64
CA GLY A 112 12.22 -10.90 36.80
C GLY A 112 11.47 -9.93 35.87
N LYS A 113 11.90 -8.66 35.78
CA LYS A 113 11.25 -7.67 34.91
C LYS A 113 11.46 -7.99 33.44
N SER A 114 10.36 -8.08 32.68
CA SER A 114 10.36 -8.28 31.23
C SER A 114 10.60 -6.96 30.48
N GLY A 115 11.14 -7.08 29.26
CA GLY A 115 11.13 -5.97 28.32
C GLY A 115 9.71 -5.73 27.79
N LYS A 116 9.41 -4.48 27.48
CA LYS A 116 8.12 -4.06 26.90
C LYS A 116 8.37 -3.04 25.81
N PHE A 117 7.45 -2.93 24.85
CA PHE A 117 7.42 -1.82 23.90
C PHE A 117 6.01 -1.59 23.38
N ASP A 118 5.77 -0.34 22.97
CA ASP A 118 4.54 0.09 22.33
C ASP A 118 4.85 0.55 20.91
N ILE A 119 4.00 0.15 19.99
CA ILE A 119 4.02 0.60 18.61
C ILE A 119 2.72 1.36 18.35
N THR A 120 2.85 2.63 17.96
CA THR A 120 1.71 3.45 17.55
C THR A 120 1.66 3.50 16.03
N PHE A 121 0.52 3.13 15.45
CA PHE A 121 0.30 3.15 14.00
C PHE A 121 0.05 4.57 13.53
N ARG A 122 0.73 4.96 12.43
CA ARG A 122 0.70 6.32 11.89
C ARG A 122 -0.17 6.42 10.65
N LYS A 123 0.07 5.56 9.67
CA LYS A 123 -0.60 5.58 8.38
C LYS A 123 -0.57 4.23 7.68
N VAL A 124 -1.45 4.05 6.70
CA VAL A 124 -1.37 2.99 5.68
C VAL A 124 -1.45 3.61 4.31
N ASP A 125 -0.57 3.17 3.43
CA ASP A 125 -0.51 3.65 2.04
C ASP A 125 -1.16 2.59 1.13
N ALA A 126 -2.23 2.99 0.42
CA ALA A 126 -2.99 2.11 -0.45
C ALA A 126 -3.47 2.88 -1.69
N ASN A 127 -3.31 2.30 -2.88
CA ASN A 127 -3.78 2.87 -4.15
C ASN A 127 -3.37 4.33 -4.39
N GLY A 128 -2.16 4.72 -3.93
CA GLY A 128 -1.67 6.09 -4.05
C GLY A 128 -2.26 7.08 -3.04
N THR A 129 -3.14 6.62 -2.14
CA THR A 129 -3.71 7.42 -1.05
C THR A 129 -3.13 6.97 0.28
N SER A 130 -2.81 7.93 1.14
CA SER A 130 -2.35 7.68 2.50
C SER A 130 -3.50 7.88 3.48
N PHE A 131 -3.83 6.83 4.22
CA PHE A 131 -4.89 6.85 5.23
C PHE A 131 -4.26 6.94 6.61
N PRO A 132 -4.53 8.00 7.38
CA PRO A 132 -4.01 8.13 8.73
C PRO A 132 -4.61 7.05 9.64
N LEU A 133 -3.77 6.41 10.42
CA LEU A 133 -4.16 5.38 11.37
C LEU A 133 -4.08 5.90 12.80
N MET A 134 -4.86 5.29 13.68
CA MET A 134 -4.73 5.40 15.12
C MET A 134 -4.76 4.00 15.74
N GLY A 135 -4.11 3.86 16.87
CA GLY A 135 -4.01 2.63 17.64
C GLY A 135 -2.59 2.43 18.13
N THR A 136 -2.48 1.80 19.28
CA THR A 136 -1.21 1.43 19.88
C THR A 136 -1.26 -0.05 20.23
N HIS A 137 -0.22 -0.77 19.83
CA HIS A 137 -0.04 -2.17 20.22
C HIS A 137 1.01 -2.26 21.31
N HIS A 138 0.61 -2.84 22.44
CA HIS A 138 1.50 -3.12 23.57
C HIS A 138 2.04 -4.55 23.48
N GLN A 139 3.35 -4.70 23.49
CA GLN A 139 4.02 -5.99 23.50
C GLN A 139 4.89 -6.14 24.75
N GLU A 140 4.67 -7.23 25.49
CA GLU A 140 5.41 -7.55 26.69
C GLU A 140 6.07 -8.92 26.57
N GLY A 141 7.29 -9.05 27.08
CA GLY A 141 7.96 -10.33 27.26
C GLY A 141 7.42 -11.06 28.49
N LYS A 142 7.70 -12.36 28.61
CA LYS A 142 7.33 -13.12 29.80
C LYS A 142 8.17 -12.69 30.99
N GLY A 143 7.53 -12.23 32.06
CA GLY A 143 8.15 -11.99 33.34
C GLY A 143 8.50 -13.34 34.03
N ASN A 144 9.57 -13.38 34.79
CA ASN A 144 9.93 -14.53 35.60
C ASN A 144 9.88 -14.17 37.11
N THR A 145 8.73 -13.67 37.53
CA THR A 145 8.50 -13.20 38.92
C THR A 145 8.58 -14.32 39.94
N VAL A 146 8.15 -15.54 39.54
CA VAL A 146 8.18 -16.70 40.45
C VAL A 146 9.62 -17.11 40.79
N GLY A 147 10.51 -17.10 39.79
CA GLY A 147 11.94 -17.37 40.03
C GLY A 147 12.62 -16.29 40.86
N ALA A 148 12.23 -15.04 40.72
CA ALA A 148 12.74 -13.92 41.49
C ALA A 148 12.27 -13.98 42.96
N LEU A 149 11.05 -14.45 43.21
CA LEU A 149 10.48 -14.60 44.56
C LEU A 149 11.15 -15.73 45.38
N LEU A 150 11.72 -16.74 44.70
CA LEU A 150 12.41 -17.88 45.32
C LEU A 150 13.89 -17.61 45.69
N GLY A 151 14.28 -16.32 45.72
CA GLY A 151 15.59 -15.90 46.25
C GLY A 151 16.68 -15.69 45.17
N SER A 152 16.36 -15.83 43.90
CA SER A 152 17.32 -15.56 42.82
C SER A 152 17.09 -14.18 42.25
N ILE A 153 17.61 -13.13 42.90
CA ILE A 153 17.58 -11.73 42.41
C ILE A 153 18.29 -11.53 41.07
N TRP A 154 19.04 -12.51 40.61
CA TRP A 154 19.77 -12.51 39.35
C TRP A 154 18.96 -12.95 38.13
N ILE A 155 17.72 -13.41 38.31
CA ILE A 155 16.86 -13.84 37.22
C ILE A 155 16.23 -12.63 36.57
N SER A 156 16.57 -12.38 35.31
CA SER A 156 15.91 -11.36 34.47
C SER A 156 14.74 -11.96 33.69
N GLY A 157 13.73 -11.16 33.41
CA GLY A 157 12.64 -11.54 32.53
C GLY A 157 13.09 -11.66 31.07
N THR A 158 12.19 -12.09 30.20
CA THR A 158 12.45 -12.20 28.76
C THR A 158 12.21 -10.86 28.04
N SER A 159 12.87 -10.70 26.93
CA SER A 159 12.60 -9.56 26.04
C SER A 159 11.22 -9.71 25.42
N ALA A 160 10.54 -8.58 25.20
CA ALA A 160 9.36 -8.57 24.35
C ALA A 160 9.77 -8.80 22.90
N VAL A 161 9.08 -9.69 22.22
CA VAL A 161 9.31 -10.01 20.81
C VAL A 161 7.97 -10.10 20.11
N MET A 162 7.82 -9.37 19.01
CA MET A 162 6.73 -9.51 18.07
C MET A 162 7.24 -10.28 16.86
N LEU A 163 6.63 -11.42 16.57
CA LEU A 163 7.05 -12.27 15.46
C LEU A 163 6.49 -11.80 14.13
N PRO A 164 7.18 -12.09 13.01
CA PRO A 164 6.62 -11.89 11.68
C PRO A 164 5.28 -12.61 11.54
N GLY A 165 4.29 -11.95 10.94
CA GLY A 165 2.94 -12.48 10.80
C GLY A 165 2.05 -12.32 12.05
N GLN A 166 2.56 -11.82 13.16
CA GLN A 166 1.72 -11.51 14.33
C GLN A 166 0.75 -10.39 13.96
N THR A 167 -0.56 -10.68 14.10
CA THR A 167 -1.63 -9.76 13.71
C THR A 167 -1.97 -8.80 14.84
N VAL A 168 -2.20 -7.55 14.47
CA VAL A 168 -2.62 -6.46 15.33
C VAL A 168 -3.73 -5.66 14.66
N THR A 169 -4.47 -4.89 15.42
CA THR A 169 -5.57 -4.07 14.87
C THR A 169 -5.25 -2.58 15.05
N ALA A 170 -5.41 -1.83 13.97
CA ALA A 170 -5.43 -0.36 13.97
C ALA A 170 -6.78 0.12 13.46
N MET A 171 -7.04 1.42 13.55
CA MET A 171 -8.27 2.05 13.05
C MET A 171 -7.90 3.25 12.19
N ILE A 172 -8.75 3.55 11.22
CA ILE A 172 -8.66 4.81 10.45
C ILE A 172 -8.91 5.96 11.41
N LYS A 173 -8.00 6.91 11.46
CA LYS A 173 -8.08 8.05 12.37
C LYS A 173 -9.09 9.08 11.91
N ASP A 174 -9.02 9.48 10.65
CA ASP A 174 -9.80 10.57 10.08
C ASP A 174 -10.58 10.11 8.86
N ARG A 175 -11.73 10.72 8.61
CA ARG A 175 -12.49 10.50 7.38
C ARG A 175 -11.66 10.92 6.19
N THR A 176 -11.28 9.97 5.34
CA THR A 176 -10.38 10.19 4.20
C THR A 176 -11.08 9.88 2.89
N ALA A 177 -10.94 10.75 1.90
CA ALA A 177 -11.46 10.55 0.54
C ALA A 177 -10.63 9.49 -0.22
N TYR A 178 -11.28 8.71 -1.10
CA TYR A 178 -10.65 7.70 -1.95
C TYR A 178 -11.29 7.64 -3.34
#